data_6a3af1725cd3c758e55c2e66f1331f6f
#
_entry.id   6a3af1725cd3c758e55c2e66f1331f6f
#
_cell.length_a   1.000
_cell.length_b   1.000
_cell.length_c   1.000
_cell.angle_alpha   90.00
_cell.angle_beta   90.00
_cell.angle_gamma   90.00
#
_symmetry.space_group_name_H-M   'P 1'
#
loop_
_entity.id
_entity.type
_entity.pdbx_description
1 polymer ?
#
loop_
_entity_poly.entity_id
_entity_poly.type
_entity_poly.pdbx_seq_one_letter_code
_entity_poly.pdbx_strand_id
1 'polypeptide(L)'
;MPIIKSAKKRVKVASKAAKRNSKTKRSLKAAVKSLHTAIKGGKATDKDLRKAHSAIDAAAKKKVIHKNKAARKKSQAAKAAKAAGVKKTTVKKAVAKKPATKKAPAKKK
;
A
#
# COMPACT_ATOMS: atom_id res chain seq x y z
N MET A 1 2.14 0.60 -36.61
CA MET A 1 3.47 0.06 -36.46
C MET A 1 4.52 1.12 -36.25
N PRO A 2 5.36 1.02 -35.25
CA PRO A 2 6.38 2.03 -35.02
C PRO A 2 7.46 1.93 -36.09
N ILE A 3 7.72 3.06 -36.73
CA ILE A 3 8.70 3.11 -37.78
C ILE A 3 9.98 3.79 -37.32
N ILE A 4 9.84 4.81 -36.52
CA ILE A 4 10.98 5.60 -36.03
C ILE A 4 11.66 4.86 -34.88
N LYS A 5 12.98 4.95 -34.81
CA LYS A 5 13.73 4.31 -33.76
C LYS A 5 13.25 4.67 -32.36
N SER A 6 12.94 5.95 -32.14
CA SER A 6 12.45 6.38 -30.84
C SER A 6 11.12 5.71 -30.50
N ALA A 7 10.26 5.53 -31.49
CA ALA A 7 8.99 4.85 -31.27
C ALA A 7 9.21 3.40 -30.93
N LYS A 8 10.15 2.74 -31.62
CA LYS A 8 10.48 1.36 -31.34
C LYS A 8 11.01 1.18 -29.92
N LYS A 9 11.84 2.12 -29.50
CA LYS A 9 12.38 2.09 -28.15
C LYS A 9 11.26 2.23 -27.14
N ARG A 10 10.33 3.15 -27.41
CA ARG A 10 9.20 3.35 -26.50
C ARG A 10 8.32 2.11 -26.37
N VAL A 11 8.14 1.41 -27.47
CA VAL A 11 7.36 0.17 -27.44
C VAL A 11 8.02 -0.84 -26.51
N LYS A 12 9.34 -0.97 -26.59
CA LYS A 12 10.06 -1.88 -25.72
C LYS A 12 9.97 -1.47 -24.26
N VAL A 13 10.16 -0.17 -24.02
CA VAL A 13 10.07 0.37 -22.65
C VAL A 13 8.68 0.17 -22.09
N ALA A 14 7.66 0.45 -22.89
CA ALA A 14 6.28 0.29 -22.48
C ALA A 14 5.96 -1.17 -22.16
N SER A 15 6.49 -2.09 -22.97
CA SER A 15 6.27 -3.50 -22.74
C SER A 15 6.87 -3.96 -21.40
N LYS A 16 8.09 -3.53 -21.12
CA LYS A 16 8.73 -3.86 -19.85
C LYS A 16 7.98 -3.25 -18.68
N ALA A 17 7.57 -1.99 -18.84
CA ALA A 17 6.84 -1.31 -17.79
C ALA A 17 5.49 -1.97 -17.54
N ALA A 18 4.82 -2.41 -18.60
CA ALA A 18 3.54 -3.08 -18.48
C ALA A 18 3.67 -4.38 -17.69
N LYS A 19 4.71 -5.14 -17.97
CA LYS A 19 4.95 -6.40 -17.25
C LYS A 19 5.21 -6.14 -15.78
N ARG A 20 6.06 -5.17 -15.50
CA ARG A 20 6.39 -4.81 -14.14
C ARG A 20 5.17 -4.31 -13.38
N ASN A 21 4.41 -3.42 -14.03
CA ASN A 21 3.21 -2.86 -13.41
C ASN A 21 2.14 -3.92 -13.17
N SER A 22 2.00 -4.83 -14.12
CA SER A 22 1.05 -5.92 -14.00
C SER A 22 1.40 -6.80 -12.80
N LYS A 23 2.68 -7.09 -12.64
CA LYS A 23 3.15 -7.88 -11.52
C LYS A 23 2.85 -7.18 -10.19
N THR A 24 3.11 -5.87 -10.14
CA THR A 24 2.85 -5.08 -8.94
C THR A 24 1.37 -5.05 -8.61
N LYS A 25 0.53 -4.86 -9.62
CA LYS A 25 -0.92 -4.85 -9.42
C LYS A 25 -1.42 -6.20 -8.92
N ARG A 26 -0.85 -7.26 -9.44
CA ARG A 26 -1.24 -8.60 -9.03
C ARG A 26 -0.88 -8.85 -7.57
N SER A 27 0.31 -8.40 -7.18
CA SER A 27 0.77 -8.51 -5.80
C SER A 27 -0.14 -7.73 -4.86
N LEU A 28 -0.48 -6.51 -5.26
CA LEU A 28 -1.36 -5.66 -4.47
C LEU A 28 -2.73 -6.31 -4.30
N LYS A 29 -3.28 -6.79 -5.39
CA LYS A 29 -4.59 -7.41 -5.37
C LYS A 29 -4.59 -8.66 -4.50
N ALA A 30 -3.55 -9.46 -4.60
CA ALA A 30 -3.42 -10.67 -3.81
C ALA A 30 -3.35 -10.36 -2.32
N ALA A 31 -2.57 -9.34 -1.95
CA ALA A 31 -2.44 -8.96 -0.55
C ALA A 31 -3.76 -8.45 0.03
N VAL A 32 -4.46 -7.61 -0.72
CA VAL A 32 -5.73 -7.07 -0.26
C VAL A 32 -6.78 -8.18 -0.16
N LYS A 33 -6.79 -9.06 -1.14
CA LYS A 33 -7.72 -10.18 -1.14
C LYS A 33 -7.45 -11.12 0.04
N SER A 34 -6.19 -11.35 0.31
CA SER A 34 -5.78 -12.20 1.42
C SER A 34 -6.28 -11.62 2.75
N LEU A 35 -6.16 -10.30 2.91
CA LEU A 35 -6.64 -9.62 4.10
C LEU A 35 -8.16 -9.77 4.22
N HIS A 36 -8.89 -9.53 3.15
CA HIS A 36 -10.34 -9.62 3.17
C HIS A 36 -10.80 -11.04 3.48
N THR A 37 -10.12 -12.04 2.92
CA THR A 37 -10.44 -13.43 3.17
C THR A 37 -10.22 -13.76 4.64
N ALA A 38 -9.12 -13.28 5.20
CA ALA A 38 -8.81 -13.51 6.60
C ALA A 38 -9.86 -12.84 7.50
N ILE A 39 -10.29 -11.65 7.13
CA ILE A 39 -11.31 -10.94 7.88
C ILE A 39 -12.64 -11.70 7.87
N LYS A 40 -13.03 -12.20 6.71
CA LYS A 40 -14.24 -12.97 6.60
C LYS A 40 -14.17 -14.28 7.39
N GLY A 41 -12.99 -14.86 7.42
CA GLY A 41 -12.80 -16.11 8.15
C GLY A 41 -12.58 -15.90 9.64
N GLY A 42 -12.55 -14.63 10.07
CA GLY A 42 -12.31 -14.35 11.48
C GLY A 42 -10.90 -14.61 11.95
N LYS A 43 -10.00 -14.80 11.00
CA LYS A 43 -8.60 -15.10 11.34
C LYS A 43 -7.64 -13.96 10.99
N ALA A 44 -8.17 -12.80 10.72
CA ALA A 44 -7.32 -11.68 10.37
C ALA A 44 -6.44 -11.26 11.53
N THR A 45 -5.20 -10.96 11.22
CA THR A 45 -4.25 -10.54 12.24
C THR A 45 -3.61 -9.23 11.81
N ASP A 46 -2.88 -8.63 12.75
CA ASP A 46 -2.16 -7.40 12.47
C ASP A 46 -1.14 -7.61 11.34
N LYS A 47 -0.59 -8.80 11.26
CA LYS A 47 0.36 -9.14 10.20
C LYS A 47 -0.29 -9.04 8.84
N ASP A 48 -1.51 -9.54 8.72
CA ASP A 48 -2.22 -9.48 7.45
C ASP A 48 -2.47 -8.03 7.04
N LEU A 49 -2.84 -7.21 8.00
CA LEU A 49 -3.08 -5.81 7.76
C LEU A 49 -1.79 -5.12 7.31
N ARG A 50 -0.68 -5.44 7.97
CA ARG A 50 0.61 -4.86 7.59
C ARG A 50 1.04 -5.28 6.20
N LYS A 51 0.79 -6.52 5.84
CA LYS A 51 1.14 -7.01 4.51
C LYS A 51 0.33 -6.24 3.45
N ALA A 52 -0.94 -6.05 3.72
CA ALA A 52 -1.80 -5.30 2.79
C ALA A 52 -1.31 -3.87 2.66
N HIS A 53 -1.02 -3.22 3.78
CA HIS A 53 -0.53 -1.85 3.77
C HIS A 53 0.81 -1.75 3.04
N SER A 54 1.69 -2.71 3.28
CA SER A 54 2.99 -2.75 2.62
C SER A 54 2.84 -2.87 1.10
N ALA A 55 1.95 -3.73 0.65
CA ALA A 55 1.71 -3.91 -0.78
C ALA A 55 1.14 -2.64 -1.39
N ILE A 56 0.22 -1.98 -0.69
CA ILE A 56 -0.37 -0.74 -1.16
C ILE A 56 0.69 0.36 -1.27
N ASP A 57 1.53 0.48 -0.25
CA ASP A 57 2.60 1.47 -0.25
C ASP A 57 3.62 1.21 -1.34
N ALA A 58 3.96 -0.05 -1.57
CA ALA A 58 4.90 -0.41 -2.62
C ALA A 58 4.33 -0.03 -4.00
N ALA A 59 3.05 -0.29 -4.21
CA ALA A 59 2.41 0.06 -5.47
C ALA A 59 2.38 1.57 -5.67
N ALA A 60 2.14 2.32 -4.60
CA ALA A 60 2.13 3.77 -4.66
C ALA A 60 3.53 4.31 -4.92
N LYS A 61 4.54 3.71 -4.30
CA LYS A 61 5.92 4.11 -4.48
C LYS A 61 6.37 3.91 -5.92
N LYS A 62 5.92 2.83 -6.53
CA LYS A 62 6.24 2.54 -7.93
C LYS A 62 5.35 3.31 -8.90
N LYS A 63 4.47 4.13 -8.35
CA LYS A 63 3.54 4.93 -9.14
C LYS A 63 2.58 4.12 -10.00
N VAL A 64 2.33 2.89 -9.58
CA VAL A 64 1.34 2.05 -10.25
C VAL A 64 -0.05 2.53 -9.88
N ILE A 65 -0.20 3.03 -8.64
CA ILE A 65 -1.44 3.66 -8.22
C ILE A 65 -1.07 5.03 -7.64
N HIS A 66 -2.03 5.93 -7.68
CA HIS A 66 -1.82 7.27 -7.15
C HIS A 66 -1.80 7.23 -5.62
N LYS A 67 -1.04 8.13 -5.02
CA LYS A 67 -0.94 8.19 -3.56
C LYS A 67 -2.29 8.35 -2.88
N ASN A 68 -3.20 9.09 -3.49
CA ASN A 68 -4.52 9.29 -2.92
C ASN A 68 -5.33 8.00 -2.93
N LYS A 69 -5.17 7.21 -3.99
CA LYS A 69 -5.84 5.93 -4.07
C LYS A 69 -5.27 4.98 -3.02
N ALA A 70 -3.94 5.04 -2.84
CA ALA A 70 -3.28 4.22 -1.83
C ALA A 70 -3.80 4.57 -0.43
N ALA A 71 -3.95 5.86 -0.15
CA ALA A 71 -4.46 6.31 1.14
C ALA A 71 -5.87 5.80 1.37
N ARG A 72 -6.72 5.85 0.34
CA ARG A 72 -8.09 5.35 0.46
C ARG A 72 -8.12 3.85 0.71
N LYS A 73 -7.29 3.10 -0.01
CA LYS A 73 -7.24 1.65 0.17
C LYS A 73 -6.74 1.27 1.55
N LYS A 74 -5.74 1.99 2.05
CA LYS A 74 -5.22 1.74 3.38
C LYS A 74 -6.29 2.04 4.43
N SER A 75 -7.01 3.12 4.26
CA SER A 75 -8.08 3.50 5.16
C SER A 75 -9.18 2.43 5.19
N GLN A 76 -9.58 1.96 4.01
CA GLN A 76 -10.60 0.94 3.91
C GLN A 76 -10.15 -0.37 4.57
N ALA A 77 -8.88 -0.74 4.33
CA ALA A 77 -8.33 -1.95 4.93
C ALA A 77 -8.31 -1.83 6.45
N ALA A 78 -7.89 -0.67 6.95
CA ALA A 78 -7.83 -0.44 8.39
C ALA A 78 -9.22 -0.49 9.02
N LYS A 79 -10.21 0.10 8.37
CA LYS A 79 -11.57 0.07 8.86
C LYS A 79 -12.13 -1.35 8.90
N ALA A 80 -11.88 -2.10 7.84
CA ALA A 80 -12.34 -3.47 7.77
C ALA A 80 -11.68 -4.32 8.85
N ALA A 81 -10.39 -4.13 9.05
CA ALA A 81 -9.66 -4.87 10.06
C ALA A 81 -10.15 -4.50 11.47
N LYS A 82 -10.40 -3.23 11.69
CA LYS A 82 -10.88 -2.76 12.97
C LYS A 82 -12.26 -3.34 13.27
N ALA A 83 -13.11 -3.37 12.27
CA ALA A 83 -14.43 -3.94 12.42
C ALA A 83 -14.36 -5.43 12.74
N ALA A 84 -13.32 -6.10 12.25
CA ALA A 84 -13.11 -7.52 12.52
C ALA A 84 -12.39 -7.77 13.85
N GLY A 85 -12.02 -6.70 14.55
CA GLY A 85 -11.36 -6.86 15.83
C GLY A 85 -9.84 -6.97 15.80
N VAL A 86 -9.24 -6.70 14.66
CA VAL A 86 -7.79 -6.75 14.57
C VAL A 86 -7.19 -5.55 15.29
N LYS A 87 -6.23 -5.80 16.13
CA LYS A 87 -5.58 -4.74 16.87
C LYS A 87 -4.19 -4.44 16.37
N LYS A 88 -3.88 -3.16 16.31
CA LYS A 88 -2.54 -2.74 15.97
C LYS A 88 -1.84 -2.59 17.30
N THR A 89 -0.82 -3.29 17.48
CA THR A 89 -0.16 -3.23 18.77
C THR A 89 1.03 -2.31 18.83
N THR A 90 2.15 -2.83 18.54
CA THR A 90 3.38 -2.11 18.75
C THR A 90 3.58 -0.84 17.98
N VAL A 91 3.21 -0.86 16.76
CA VAL A 91 3.42 0.29 15.92
C VAL A 91 2.73 1.51 16.46
N LYS A 92 1.57 1.30 16.99
CA LYS A 92 0.82 2.33 17.55
C LYS A 92 1.51 3.10 18.62
N LYS A 93 2.13 2.42 19.52
CA LYS A 93 2.85 3.04 20.58
C LYS A 93 3.95 3.92 20.09
N ALA A 94 4.75 3.42 19.21
CA ALA A 94 5.87 4.15 18.70
C ALA A 94 5.42 5.45 18.05
N VAL A 95 4.40 5.36 17.26
CA VAL A 95 3.89 6.51 16.57
C VAL A 95 3.36 7.55 17.53
N ALA A 96 2.67 7.12 18.53
CA ALA A 96 2.12 8.03 19.49
C ALA A 96 3.19 8.86 20.14
N LYS A 97 4.29 8.25 20.48
CA LYS A 97 5.36 8.95 21.11
C LYS A 97 6.01 9.96 20.22
N LYS A 98 6.38 9.57 19.05
CA LYS A 98 7.05 10.44 18.16
C LYS A 98 6.33 11.73 17.85
N PRO A 99 5.10 11.67 17.43
CA PRO A 99 4.41 12.88 17.06
C PRO A 99 4.34 13.87 18.18
N ALA A 100 4.12 13.38 19.33
CA ALA A 100 4.04 14.25 20.48
C ALA A 100 5.32 15.01 20.65
N THR A 101 6.39 14.31 20.57
CA THR A 101 7.68 14.91 20.75
C THR A 101 7.98 15.99 19.75
N LYS A 102 7.75 15.68 18.53
CA LYS A 102 8.01 16.59 17.50
C LYS A 102 7.28 17.86 17.66
N LYS A 103 6.06 17.77 17.91
CA LYS A 103 5.28 18.91 18.01
C LYS A 103 5.74 19.85 19.01
N ALA A 104 5.94 19.37 20.12
CA ALA A 104 6.32 20.22 21.22
C ALA A 104 7.42 21.17 20.88
N PRO A 105 8.52 20.69 20.44
CA PRO A 105 9.62 21.58 20.18
C PRO A 105 9.34 22.54 19.07
N ALA A 106 8.63 22.08 18.21
CA ALA A 106 8.34 22.92 17.10
C ALA A 106 7.83 24.23 17.54
N LYS A 107 7.30 24.27 18.49
CA LYS A 107 6.79 25.38 18.92
C LYS A 107 7.55 26.24 19.53
N LYS A 108 8.22 26.21 19.88
CA LYS A 108 8.90 26.94 20.39
C LYS A 108 9.16 27.99 20.01
N LYS A 109 8.98 28.35 19.84
CA LYS A 109 9.20 29.27 19.69
C LYS A 109 8.95 29.81 19.50
#